data_752dea5799ba2585635a7b4a4ed5ba63
#
_entry.id   752dea5799ba2585635a7b4a4ed5ba63
#
_cell.length_a   1.000
_cell.length_b   1.000
_cell.length_c   1.000
_cell.angle_alpha   90.00
_cell.angle_beta   90.00
_cell.angle_gamma   90.00
#
_symmetry.space_group_name_H-M   'P 1'
#
loop_
_entity.id
_entity.type
_entity.pdbx_description
1 polymer ?
#
loop_
_entity_poly.entity_id
_entity_poly.type
_entity_poly.pdbx_seq_one_letter_code
_entity_poly.pdbx_strand_id
1 'polypeptide(L)'
;MRSLIFRRAPAEPQRRDPAPSRWAYRMQRLWLTPLIRRLTRVGVPAFLVVMATGIYLSDPSRRDALSESYASMRDQVKNRPEFMVTLLSVEGASAPLAEMVRGTLAVPLPQSSLDLDLAAAHDRVAALPAVKSVHLRVQPGGVLQVAVEEREPAFVWRAPQGLILLDEAGHHIAGIDSRAARADLPVLAGEGADRAVTEAMDLIVAAGPFQPRLRGLVRMGDRRWDMVLDRNQRILLPAEAPVQALDALIALDQAQGVMARDILTVDLRQPSRPALRLAPHALTEMRRASGLVTAESDL
;
A
#
# COMPACT_ATOMS: atom_id res chain seq x y z
N MET A 1 -97.60 -30.00 -88.48
CA MET A 1 -96.28 -29.26 -88.30
C MET A 1 -96.22 -28.76 -86.84
N ARG A 2 -95.31 -29.33 -86.02
CA ARG A 2 -95.20 -29.02 -84.61
C ARG A 2 -94.06 -28.03 -84.45
N SER A 3 -94.32 -26.83 -83.94
CA SER A 3 -93.34 -25.84 -83.59
C SER A 3 -92.80 -26.11 -82.20
N LEU A 4 -91.49 -26.29 -82.12
CA LEU A 4 -90.75 -26.44 -80.85
C LEU A 4 -90.56 -25.07 -80.21
N ILE A 5 -91.23 -24.86 -79.07
CA ILE A 5 -91.03 -23.68 -78.24
C ILE A 5 -89.81 -23.99 -77.29
N PHE A 6 -88.65 -23.35 -77.55
CA PHE A 6 -87.53 -23.38 -76.62
C PHE A 6 -87.82 -22.53 -75.38
N ARG A 7 -87.99 -23.20 -74.26
CA ARG A 7 -88.06 -22.55 -72.95
C ARG A 7 -86.67 -22.11 -72.53
N ARG A 8 -86.46 -20.82 -72.48
CA ARG A 8 -85.27 -20.20 -71.94
C ARG A 8 -85.22 -20.39 -70.42
N ALA A 9 -84.25 -21.05 -69.88
CA ALA A 9 -84.07 -21.18 -68.43
C ALA A 9 -83.80 -19.81 -67.80
N PRO A 10 -84.29 -19.55 -66.59
CA PRO A 10 -84.03 -18.28 -65.89
C PRO A 10 -82.57 -18.18 -65.52
N ALA A 11 -82.00 -17.04 -65.82
CA ALA A 11 -80.58 -16.73 -65.42
C ALA A 11 -80.51 -16.66 -63.91
N GLU A 12 -79.59 -17.48 -63.32
CA GLU A 12 -79.25 -17.38 -61.91
C GLU A 12 -78.73 -15.98 -61.56
N PRO A 13 -79.21 -15.39 -60.46
CA PRO A 13 -78.68 -14.09 -60.02
C PRO A 13 -77.18 -14.24 -59.63
N GLN A 14 -76.29 -13.61 -60.40
CA GLN A 14 -74.91 -13.48 -60.03
C GLN A 14 -74.81 -12.76 -58.66
N ARG A 15 -74.50 -13.50 -57.63
CA ARG A 15 -74.10 -12.93 -56.33
C ARG A 15 -72.92 -11.99 -56.57
N ARG A 16 -73.17 -10.69 -56.50
CA ARG A 16 -72.12 -9.68 -56.49
C ARG A 16 -71.33 -9.85 -55.14
N ASP A 17 -70.13 -10.36 -55.20
CA ASP A 17 -69.21 -10.29 -54.05
C ASP A 17 -69.12 -8.86 -53.59
N PRO A 18 -69.37 -8.52 -52.32
CA PRO A 18 -69.21 -7.16 -51.83
C PRO A 18 -67.77 -6.83 -51.87
N ALA A 19 -67.44 -5.88 -52.77
CA ALA A 19 -66.08 -5.38 -52.86
C ALA A 19 -65.62 -4.90 -51.46
N PRO A 20 -64.47 -5.37 -50.95
CA PRO A 20 -63.98 -4.99 -49.59
C PRO A 20 -63.81 -3.48 -49.51
N SER A 21 -64.34 -2.86 -48.47
CA SER A 21 -64.25 -1.42 -48.27
C SER A 21 -62.76 -0.97 -48.33
N ARG A 22 -62.54 0.21 -48.88
CA ARG A 22 -61.20 0.79 -49.00
C ARG A 22 -60.51 0.77 -47.63
N TRP A 23 -61.20 0.81 -46.55
CA TRP A 23 -60.70 0.74 -45.16
C TRP A 23 -60.26 -0.68 -44.78
N ALA A 24 -61.04 -1.69 -45.11
CA ALA A 24 -60.70 -3.09 -44.87
C ALA A 24 -59.43 -3.52 -45.64
N TYR A 25 -59.31 -3.05 -46.95
CA TYR A 25 -58.12 -3.30 -47.76
C TYR A 25 -56.84 -2.66 -47.15
N ARG A 26 -56.95 -1.41 -46.63
CA ARG A 26 -55.82 -0.71 -45.99
C ARG A 26 -55.41 -1.44 -44.68
N MET A 27 -56.35 -1.84 -43.87
CA MET A 27 -56.07 -2.60 -42.63
C MET A 27 -55.41 -3.95 -42.94
N GLN A 28 -55.91 -4.68 -43.94
CA GLN A 28 -55.37 -5.98 -44.32
C GLN A 28 -53.92 -5.84 -44.83
N ARG A 29 -53.64 -4.78 -45.60
CA ARG A 29 -52.27 -4.47 -46.05
C ARG A 29 -51.34 -4.11 -44.90
N LEU A 30 -51.78 -3.36 -43.90
CA LEU A 30 -51.02 -3.06 -42.69
C LEU A 30 -50.70 -4.33 -41.89
N TRP A 31 -51.65 -5.26 -41.76
CA TRP A 31 -51.45 -6.53 -41.05
C TRP A 31 -50.50 -7.49 -41.78
N LEU A 32 -50.30 -7.34 -43.07
CA LEU A 32 -49.39 -8.13 -43.88
C LEU A 32 -47.91 -7.63 -43.78
N THR A 33 -47.69 -6.39 -43.30
CA THR A 33 -46.33 -5.87 -43.11
C THR A 33 -45.68 -6.55 -41.90
N PRO A 34 -44.53 -7.22 -42.08
CA PRO A 34 -43.87 -7.98 -40.99
C PRO A 34 -43.47 -7.10 -39.81
N LEU A 35 -43.22 -5.82 -40.04
CA LEU A 35 -42.84 -4.85 -39.03
C LEU A 35 -44.06 -4.52 -38.11
N ILE A 36 -45.25 -4.30 -38.69
CA ILE A 36 -46.49 -4.05 -37.93
C ILE A 36 -46.88 -5.28 -37.13
N ARG A 37 -46.71 -6.47 -37.69
CA ARG A 37 -47.02 -7.72 -36.99
C ARG A 37 -46.10 -7.93 -35.79
N ARG A 38 -44.81 -7.60 -35.91
CA ARG A 38 -43.87 -7.61 -34.75
C ARG A 38 -44.22 -6.55 -33.73
N LEU A 39 -44.54 -5.34 -34.16
CA LEU A 39 -44.93 -4.24 -33.30
C LEU A 39 -46.20 -4.56 -32.50
N THR A 40 -47.23 -5.12 -33.14
CA THR A 40 -48.48 -5.49 -32.45
C THR A 40 -48.34 -6.71 -31.55
N ARG A 41 -47.55 -7.73 -31.95
CA ARG A 41 -47.37 -8.95 -31.14
C ARG A 41 -46.41 -8.79 -29.96
N VAL A 42 -45.42 -7.93 -30.08
CA VAL A 42 -44.37 -7.74 -29.05
C VAL A 42 -44.42 -6.33 -28.49
N GLY A 43 -44.52 -5.31 -29.34
CA GLY A 43 -44.44 -3.91 -28.93
C GLY A 43 -45.66 -3.48 -28.10
N VAL A 44 -46.87 -3.83 -28.52
CA VAL A 44 -48.07 -3.47 -27.75
C VAL A 44 -48.14 -4.16 -26.41
N PRO A 45 -47.92 -5.50 -26.28
CA PRO A 45 -47.85 -6.14 -24.96
C PRO A 45 -46.70 -5.57 -24.09
N ALA A 46 -45.53 -5.35 -24.66
CA ALA A 46 -44.43 -4.75 -23.93
C ALA A 46 -44.76 -3.33 -23.42
N PHE A 47 -45.38 -2.50 -24.28
CA PHE A 47 -45.84 -1.16 -23.89
C PHE A 47 -46.90 -1.24 -22.77
N LEU A 48 -47.84 -2.16 -22.86
CA LEU A 48 -48.87 -2.35 -21.83
C LEU A 48 -48.25 -2.79 -20.49
N VAL A 49 -47.24 -3.69 -20.53
CA VAL A 49 -46.52 -4.10 -19.32
C VAL A 49 -45.78 -2.92 -18.71
N VAL A 50 -45.05 -2.15 -19.52
CA VAL A 50 -44.33 -0.96 -19.04
C VAL A 50 -45.28 0.08 -18.47
N MET A 51 -46.38 0.33 -19.16
CA MET A 51 -47.43 1.27 -18.71
C MET A 51 -48.10 0.79 -17.41
N ALA A 52 -48.46 -0.49 -17.34
CA ALA A 52 -49.07 -1.07 -16.13
C ALA A 52 -48.09 -1.01 -14.94
N THR A 53 -46.78 -1.33 -15.17
CA THR A 53 -45.76 -1.21 -14.17
C THR A 53 -45.55 0.25 -13.75
N GLY A 54 -45.56 1.18 -14.70
CA GLY A 54 -45.46 2.62 -14.40
C GLY A 54 -46.63 3.12 -13.55
N ILE A 55 -47.89 2.72 -13.89
CA ILE A 55 -49.07 3.04 -13.12
C ILE A 55 -49.03 2.38 -11.73
N TYR A 56 -48.61 1.11 -11.66
CA TYR A 56 -48.46 0.39 -10.39
C TYR A 56 -47.45 1.05 -9.46
N LEU A 57 -46.30 1.50 -10.01
CA LEU A 57 -45.25 2.18 -9.29
C LEU A 57 -45.44 3.70 -9.11
N SER A 58 -46.52 4.27 -9.68
CA SER A 58 -46.85 5.69 -9.48
C SER A 58 -47.40 5.98 -8.08
N ASP A 59 -47.90 4.96 -7.40
CA ASP A 59 -48.37 5.05 -6.03
C ASP A 59 -47.18 5.07 -5.05
N PRO A 60 -46.96 6.16 -4.26
CA PRO A 60 -45.88 6.26 -3.31
C PRO A 60 -45.89 5.12 -2.28
N SER A 61 -47.09 4.75 -1.79
CA SER A 61 -47.22 3.71 -0.76
C SER A 61 -46.71 2.35 -1.22
N ARG A 62 -46.87 2.03 -2.50
CA ARG A 62 -46.37 0.78 -3.08
C ARG A 62 -44.86 0.78 -3.29
N ARG A 63 -44.30 1.93 -3.66
CA ARG A 63 -42.86 2.08 -3.75
C ARG A 63 -42.21 1.93 -2.37
N ASP A 64 -42.80 2.55 -1.35
CA ASP A 64 -42.32 2.46 0.02
C ASP A 64 -42.42 1.01 0.53
N ALA A 65 -43.55 0.33 0.30
CA ALA A 65 -43.70 -1.08 0.65
C ALA A 65 -42.72 -2.02 -0.07
N LEU A 66 -42.41 -1.75 -1.34
CA LEU A 66 -41.37 -2.50 -2.07
C LEU A 66 -39.98 -2.22 -1.53
N SER A 67 -39.66 -0.95 -1.22
CA SER A 67 -38.36 -0.56 -0.63
C SER A 67 -38.19 -1.14 0.76
N GLU A 68 -39.24 -1.15 1.59
CA GLU A 68 -39.24 -1.79 2.92
C GLU A 68 -39.08 -3.30 2.82
N SER A 69 -39.76 -3.93 1.87
CA SER A 69 -39.64 -5.36 1.62
C SER A 69 -38.25 -5.76 1.18
N TYR A 70 -37.63 -4.96 0.31
CA TYR A 70 -36.24 -5.16 -0.11
C TYR A 70 -35.26 -4.91 1.04
N ALA A 71 -35.46 -3.85 1.82
CA ALA A 71 -34.65 -3.55 2.99
C ALA A 71 -34.73 -4.68 4.02
N SER A 72 -35.94 -5.17 4.33
CA SER A 72 -36.13 -6.27 5.28
C SER A 72 -35.47 -7.58 4.82
N MET A 73 -35.59 -7.91 3.52
CA MET A 73 -34.87 -9.07 2.97
C MET A 73 -33.36 -8.92 3.08
N ARG A 74 -32.84 -7.74 2.75
CA ARG A 74 -31.40 -7.43 2.87
C ARG A 74 -30.94 -7.57 4.33
N ASP A 75 -31.71 -7.01 5.26
CA ASP A 75 -31.40 -7.07 6.69
C ASP A 75 -31.49 -8.50 7.26
N GLN A 76 -32.44 -9.29 6.80
CA GLN A 76 -32.51 -10.72 7.13
C GLN A 76 -31.28 -11.49 6.66
N VAL A 77 -30.77 -11.19 5.46
CA VAL A 77 -29.54 -11.82 4.94
C VAL A 77 -28.32 -11.35 5.72
N LYS A 78 -28.21 -10.03 5.98
CA LYS A 78 -27.09 -9.45 6.72
C LYS A 78 -26.97 -9.97 8.15
N ASN A 79 -28.12 -10.17 8.81
CA ASN A 79 -28.17 -10.60 10.22
C ASN A 79 -28.12 -12.12 10.39
N ARG A 80 -27.86 -12.88 9.31
CA ARG A 80 -27.66 -14.32 9.44
C ARG A 80 -26.37 -14.61 10.23
N PRO A 81 -26.39 -15.58 11.16
CA PRO A 81 -25.22 -15.92 11.98
C PRO A 81 -23.97 -16.23 11.15
N GLU A 82 -24.15 -16.77 9.94
CA GLU A 82 -23.04 -17.11 9.04
C GLU A 82 -22.25 -15.88 8.53
N PHE A 83 -22.90 -14.70 8.51
CA PHE A 83 -22.31 -13.45 8.05
C PHE A 83 -21.92 -12.51 9.20
N MET A 84 -22.23 -12.86 10.45
CA MET A 84 -21.91 -12.02 11.60
C MET A 84 -20.46 -12.21 12.03
N VAL A 85 -19.68 -11.13 12.02
CA VAL A 85 -18.34 -11.07 12.60
C VAL A 85 -18.47 -10.71 14.08
N THR A 86 -17.98 -11.60 14.93
CA THR A 86 -18.08 -11.47 16.39
C THR A 86 -16.74 -11.34 17.09
N LEU A 87 -15.66 -11.74 16.41
CA LEU A 87 -14.30 -11.76 16.96
C LEU A 87 -13.31 -11.11 16.00
N LEU A 88 -12.31 -10.42 16.58
CA LEU A 88 -11.15 -9.88 15.87
C LEU A 88 -9.90 -10.63 16.33
N SER A 89 -9.22 -11.31 15.41
CA SER A 89 -7.92 -11.94 15.63
C SER A 89 -6.83 -11.14 14.93
N VAL A 90 -5.80 -10.73 15.67
CA VAL A 90 -4.60 -10.09 15.12
C VAL A 90 -3.44 -11.07 15.26
N GLU A 91 -2.79 -11.40 14.16
CA GLU A 91 -1.69 -12.37 14.08
C GLU A 91 -0.45 -11.75 13.45
N GLY A 92 0.73 -12.18 13.88
CA GLY A 92 2.02 -11.72 13.33
C GLY A 92 2.51 -10.38 13.86
N ALA A 93 1.75 -9.74 14.77
CA ALA A 93 2.14 -8.48 15.41
C ALA A 93 2.59 -8.69 16.84
N SER A 94 3.54 -7.89 17.32
CA SER A 94 3.89 -7.78 18.74
C SER A 94 2.66 -7.30 19.55
N ALA A 95 2.64 -7.56 20.87
CA ALA A 95 1.52 -7.16 21.70
C ALA A 95 1.18 -5.65 21.62
N PRO A 96 2.16 -4.72 21.64
CA PRO A 96 1.89 -3.29 21.48
C PRO A 96 1.28 -2.95 20.11
N LEU A 97 1.80 -3.55 19.02
CA LEU A 97 1.28 -3.31 17.68
C LEU A 97 -0.12 -3.89 17.52
N ALA A 98 -0.38 -5.08 18.08
CA ALA A 98 -1.71 -5.70 18.04
C ALA A 98 -2.78 -4.83 18.72
N GLU A 99 -2.46 -4.19 19.84
CA GLU A 99 -3.36 -3.24 20.52
C GLU A 99 -3.58 -1.98 19.67
N MET A 100 -2.54 -1.47 19.05
CA MET A 100 -2.63 -0.31 18.14
C MET A 100 -3.51 -0.63 16.92
N VAL A 101 -3.34 -1.82 16.33
CA VAL A 101 -4.17 -2.30 15.22
C VAL A 101 -5.64 -2.42 15.64
N ARG A 102 -5.93 -2.98 16.83
CA ARG A 102 -7.31 -3.06 17.36
C ARG A 102 -7.92 -1.68 17.54
N GLY A 103 -7.15 -0.75 18.12
CA GLY A 103 -7.58 0.64 18.32
C GLY A 103 -7.82 1.38 16.98
N THR A 104 -6.97 1.15 15.98
CA THR A 104 -7.08 1.80 14.65
C THR A 104 -8.25 1.24 13.86
N LEU A 105 -8.51 -0.05 13.93
CA LEU A 105 -9.65 -0.67 13.27
C LEU A 105 -10.97 -0.19 13.87
N ALA A 106 -11.07 -0.11 15.20
CA ALA A 106 -12.24 0.34 15.95
C ALA A 106 -13.57 -0.20 15.41
N VAL A 107 -13.58 -1.49 14.98
CA VAL A 107 -14.77 -2.14 14.41
C VAL A 107 -15.77 -2.43 15.52
N PRO A 108 -17.00 -1.90 15.46
CA PRO A 108 -18.03 -2.25 16.43
C PRO A 108 -18.49 -3.70 16.18
N LEU A 109 -18.09 -4.59 17.06
CA LEU A 109 -18.50 -6.00 17.01
C LEU A 109 -19.65 -6.25 18.01
N PRO A 110 -20.66 -7.06 17.63
CA PRO A 110 -20.81 -7.82 16.41
C PRO A 110 -21.32 -6.99 15.22
N GLN A 111 -20.80 -7.23 14.00
CA GLN A 111 -21.21 -6.55 12.76
C GLN A 111 -21.30 -7.54 11.60
N SER A 112 -22.18 -7.26 10.62
CA SER A 112 -22.25 -8.07 9.40
C SER A 112 -20.98 -7.91 8.55
N SER A 113 -20.42 -9.01 8.07
CA SER A 113 -19.30 -9.02 7.13
C SER A 113 -19.60 -8.33 5.81
N LEU A 114 -20.89 -8.24 5.43
CA LEU A 114 -21.32 -7.53 4.23
C LEU A 114 -21.33 -6.01 4.37
N ASP A 115 -21.34 -5.50 5.60
CA ASP A 115 -21.26 -4.07 5.91
C ASP A 115 -19.83 -3.63 6.29
N LEU A 116 -18.91 -4.60 6.40
CA LEU A 116 -17.52 -4.32 6.75
C LEU A 116 -16.74 -3.90 5.50
N ASP A 117 -16.29 -2.65 5.48
CA ASP A 117 -15.38 -2.18 4.44
C ASP A 117 -13.95 -2.63 4.74
N LEU A 118 -13.62 -3.82 4.20
CA LEU A 118 -12.29 -4.42 4.36
C LEU A 118 -11.19 -3.59 3.68
N ALA A 119 -11.50 -2.86 2.60
CA ALA A 119 -10.52 -2.04 1.92
C ALA A 119 -10.14 -0.82 2.77
N ALA A 120 -11.13 -0.09 3.29
CA ALA A 120 -10.88 1.02 4.20
C ALA A 120 -10.22 0.57 5.51
N ALA A 121 -10.55 -0.63 6.01
CA ALA A 121 -9.90 -1.22 7.17
C ALA A 121 -8.44 -1.56 6.89
N HIS A 122 -8.15 -2.15 5.73
CA HIS A 122 -6.80 -2.44 5.25
C HIS A 122 -5.95 -1.17 5.21
N ASP A 123 -6.45 -0.12 4.55
CA ASP A 123 -5.70 1.13 4.36
C ASP A 123 -5.38 1.82 5.69
N ARG A 124 -6.31 1.77 6.66
CA ARG A 124 -6.06 2.31 8.01
C ARG A 124 -4.94 1.56 8.74
N VAL A 125 -4.90 0.23 8.64
CA VAL A 125 -3.85 -0.57 9.29
C VAL A 125 -2.52 -0.43 8.54
N ALA A 126 -2.56 -0.44 7.21
CA ALA A 126 -1.37 -0.26 6.36
C ALA A 126 -0.70 1.11 6.54
N ALA A 127 -1.46 2.13 6.98
CA ALA A 127 -0.93 3.45 7.31
C ALA A 127 -0.13 3.49 8.62
N LEU A 128 -0.17 2.44 9.44
CA LEU A 128 0.63 2.37 10.68
C LEU A 128 2.11 2.19 10.33
N PRO A 129 3.01 3.05 10.84
CA PRO A 129 4.44 3.01 10.46
C PRO A 129 5.13 1.67 10.74
N ALA A 130 4.74 0.99 11.82
CA ALA A 130 5.29 -0.30 12.22
C ALA A 130 4.81 -1.48 11.36
N VAL A 131 3.82 -1.27 10.47
CA VAL A 131 3.28 -2.31 9.61
C VAL A 131 4.04 -2.33 8.28
N LYS A 132 4.59 -3.48 7.92
CA LYS A 132 5.22 -3.73 6.63
C LYS A 132 4.20 -4.17 5.60
N SER A 133 3.36 -5.13 5.97
CA SER A 133 2.24 -5.60 5.15
C SER A 133 1.08 -6.05 6.05
N VAL A 134 -0.14 -6.03 5.52
CA VAL A 134 -1.33 -6.48 6.22
C VAL A 134 -2.29 -7.18 5.27
N HIS A 135 -2.92 -8.23 5.76
CA HIS A 135 -3.97 -8.97 5.06
C HIS A 135 -5.16 -9.16 5.97
N LEU A 136 -6.33 -8.68 5.52
CA LEU A 136 -7.59 -8.84 6.24
C LEU A 136 -8.46 -9.86 5.52
N ARG A 137 -9.04 -10.78 6.29
CA ARG A 137 -10.04 -11.71 5.77
C ARG A 137 -11.06 -12.08 6.84
N VAL A 138 -12.28 -12.31 6.43
CA VAL A 138 -13.30 -12.89 7.29
C VAL A 138 -13.23 -14.41 7.15
N GLN A 139 -12.99 -15.10 8.26
CA GLN A 139 -12.97 -16.55 8.30
C GLN A 139 -14.37 -17.13 8.57
N PRO A 140 -14.64 -18.36 8.14
CA PRO A 140 -15.83 -19.10 8.58
C PRO A 140 -15.89 -19.14 10.10
N GLY A 141 -17.09 -18.92 10.67
CA GLY A 141 -17.27 -18.80 12.12
C GLY A 141 -17.23 -17.37 12.66
N GLY A 142 -17.22 -16.36 11.75
CA GLY A 142 -17.39 -14.96 12.16
C GLY A 142 -16.15 -14.32 12.80
N VAL A 143 -14.96 -14.73 12.41
CA VAL A 143 -13.70 -14.15 12.88
C VAL A 143 -13.11 -13.25 11.80
N LEU A 144 -12.91 -11.96 12.10
CA LEU A 144 -12.09 -11.07 11.29
C LEU A 144 -10.63 -11.32 11.65
N GLN A 145 -9.92 -12.01 10.75
CA GLN A 145 -8.49 -12.24 10.88
C GLN A 145 -7.73 -11.09 10.22
N VAL A 146 -6.79 -10.51 10.97
CA VAL A 146 -5.85 -9.49 10.53
C VAL A 146 -4.45 -10.06 10.67
N ALA A 147 -3.89 -10.53 9.55
CA ALA A 147 -2.51 -10.99 9.50
C ALA A 147 -1.60 -9.81 9.19
N VAL A 148 -0.72 -9.46 10.12
CA VAL A 148 0.20 -8.32 10.04
C VAL A 148 1.62 -8.84 9.93
N GLU A 149 2.40 -8.28 9.03
CA GLU A 149 3.85 -8.38 9.03
C GLU A 149 4.43 -7.11 9.64
N GLU A 150 5.05 -7.23 10.81
CA GLU A 150 5.68 -6.11 11.51
C GLU A 150 7.03 -5.77 10.87
N ARG A 151 7.36 -4.47 10.76
CA ARG A 151 8.68 -4.03 10.28
C ARG A 151 9.74 -4.33 11.32
N GLU A 152 10.84 -4.93 10.86
CA GLU A 152 12.00 -5.18 11.70
C GLU A 152 12.92 -3.96 11.72
N PRO A 153 13.24 -3.41 12.89
CA PRO A 153 14.15 -2.28 12.99
C PRO A 153 15.59 -2.70 12.75
N ALA A 154 16.26 -2.03 11.81
CA ALA A 154 17.66 -2.22 11.44
C ALA A 154 18.56 -1.12 11.99
N PHE A 155 18.06 0.10 12.19
CA PHE A 155 18.82 1.27 12.60
C PHE A 155 18.08 2.12 13.63
N VAL A 156 18.87 2.87 14.40
CA VAL A 156 18.40 4.01 15.19
C VAL A 156 18.86 5.28 14.50
N TRP A 157 17.94 6.06 13.96
CA TRP A 157 18.27 7.36 13.38
C TRP A 157 18.12 8.48 14.41
N ARG A 158 19.18 9.26 14.55
CA ARG A 158 19.17 10.49 15.32
C ARG A 158 18.66 11.63 14.46
N ALA A 159 17.34 11.80 14.47
CA ALA A 159 16.62 12.87 13.77
C ALA A 159 16.63 14.18 14.62
N PRO A 160 16.32 15.33 14.02
CA PRO A 160 16.18 16.60 14.78
C PRO A 160 15.11 16.54 15.88
N GLN A 161 14.06 15.74 15.66
CA GLN A 161 12.94 15.58 16.59
C GLN A 161 13.13 14.47 17.64
N GLY A 162 14.20 13.69 17.58
CA GLY A 162 14.47 12.59 18.50
C GLY A 162 15.09 11.36 17.87
N LEU A 163 14.99 10.24 18.56
CA LEU A 163 15.47 8.95 18.06
C LEU A 163 14.34 8.17 17.41
N ILE A 164 14.53 7.72 16.19
CA ILE A 164 13.55 7.01 15.37
C ILE A 164 14.14 5.68 14.92
N LEU A 165 13.36 4.60 15.01
CA LEU A 165 13.70 3.30 14.44
C LEU A 165 13.43 3.32 12.95
N LEU A 166 14.40 2.83 12.16
CA LEU A 166 14.27 2.63 10.71
C LEU A 166 14.41 1.16 10.38
N ASP A 167 13.67 0.71 9.36
CA ASP A 167 13.92 -0.59 8.72
C ASP A 167 15.10 -0.52 7.72
N GLU A 168 15.40 -1.64 7.09
CA GLU A 168 16.46 -1.75 6.06
C GLU A 168 16.21 -0.89 4.81
N ALA A 169 14.98 -0.49 4.56
CA ALA A 169 14.59 0.37 3.45
C ALA A 169 14.53 1.86 3.82
N GLY A 170 14.72 2.20 5.11
CA GLY A 170 14.66 3.57 5.61
C GLY A 170 13.26 4.03 6.02
N HIS A 171 12.27 3.12 6.10
CA HIS A 171 10.97 3.49 6.62
C HIS A 171 11.02 3.73 8.12
N HIS A 172 10.34 4.77 8.56
CA HIS A 172 10.20 5.10 9.98
C HIS A 172 9.24 4.10 10.63
N ILE A 173 9.66 3.49 11.74
CA ILE A 173 8.86 2.49 12.47
C ILE A 173 8.21 3.11 13.70
N ALA A 174 9.04 3.64 14.61
CA ALA A 174 8.59 4.22 15.87
C ALA A 174 9.66 5.15 16.45
N GLY A 175 9.26 6.10 17.27
CA GLY A 175 10.16 6.87 18.12
C GLY A 175 10.61 6.05 19.34
N ILE A 176 11.80 6.30 19.85
CA ILE A 176 12.30 5.74 21.11
C ILE A 176 12.84 6.85 22.02
N ASP A 177 12.62 6.71 23.33
CA ASP A 177 12.99 7.73 24.30
C ASP A 177 14.50 7.78 24.56
N SER A 178 15.17 6.64 24.45
CA SER A 178 16.60 6.57 24.71
C SER A 178 17.31 5.56 23.81
N ARG A 179 18.60 5.81 23.57
CA ARG A 179 19.48 4.90 22.85
C ARG A 179 19.62 3.52 23.54
N ALA A 180 19.49 3.50 24.85
CA ALA A 180 19.61 2.27 25.63
C ALA A 180 18.50 1.25 25.31
N ALA A 181 17.33 1.73 24.85
CA ALA A 181 16.22 0.85 24.47
C ALA A 181 16.58 -0.09 23.32
N ARG A 182 17.47 0.32 22.41
CA ARG A 182 17.94 -0.47 21.25
C ARG A 182 19.45 -0.29 21.08
N ALA A 183 20.21 -0.65 22.14
CA ALA A 183 21.67 -0.62 22.14
C ALA A 183 22.32 -1.60 21.13
N ASP A 184 21.58 -2.55 20.66
CA ASP A 184 21.94 -3.56 19.66
C ASP A 184 22.06 -3.00 18.24
N LEU A 185 21.28 -1.96 17.89
CA LEU A 185 21.24 -1.44 16.53
C LEU A 185 22.31 -0.38 16.26
N PRO A 186 22.89 -0.29 15.06
CA PRO A 186 23.77 0.81 14.69
C PRO A 186 23.01 2.14 14.62
N VAL A 187 23.73 3.25 14.86
CA VAL A 187 23.17 4.59 14.83
C VAL A 187 23.45 5.25 13.49
N LEU A 188 22.43 5.81 12.88
CA LEU A 188 22.55 6.76 11.79
C LEU A 188 22.31 8.18 12.32
N ALA A 189 23.02 9.17 11.80
CA ALA A 189 22.83 10.56 12.12
C ALA A 189 23.00 11.42 10.87
N GLY A 190 22.52 12.67 10.94
CA GLY A 190 22.58 13.62 9.85
C GLY A 190 21.32 13.68 9.02
N GLU A 191 21.17 14.78 8.31
CA GLU A 191 20.07 15.02 7.40
C GLU A 191 20.15 14.09 6.19
N GLY A 192 19.02 13.52 5.76
CA GLY A 192 18.93 12.58 4.64
C GLY A 192 19.50 11.18 4.92
N ALA A 193 19.90 10.88 6.17
CA ALA A 193 20.41 9.56 6.52
C ALA A 193 19.33 8.46 6.39
N ASP A 194 18.09 8.80 6.67
CA ASP A 194 16.93 7.93 6.51
C ASP A 194 16.65 7.53 5.05
N ARG A 195 16.98 8.41 4.10
CA ARG A 195 16.83 8.16 2.65
C ARG A 195 18.00 7.37 2.04
N ALA A 196 19.09 7.23 2.76
CA ALA A 196 20.32 6.60 2.28
C ALA A 196 20.72 5.38 3.14
N VAL A 197 19.72 4.69 3.69
CA VAL A 197 19.93 3.52 4.58
C VAL A 197 20.63 2.38 3.84
N THR A 198 20.34 2.16 2.57
CA THR A 198 21.01 1.13 1.76
C THR A 198 22.52 1.39 1.66
N GLU A 199 22.92 2.64 1.40
CA GLU A 199 24.35 3.02 1.39
C GLU A 199 25.02 2.79 2.77
N ALA A 200 24.28 3.10 3.84
CA ALA A 200 24.78 2.89 5.20
C ALA A 200 24.96 1.39 5.50
N MET A 201 24.03 0.54 5.04
CA MET A 201 24.12 -0.91 5.18
C MET A 201 25.34 -1.47 4.45
N ASP A 202 25.56 -1.05 3.20
CA ASP A 202 26.74 -1.47 2.42
C ASP A 202 28.05 -1.10 3.13
N LEU A 203 28.11 0.10 3.73
CA LEU A 203 29.26 0.55 4.50
C LEU A 203 29.46 -0.25 5.79
N ILE A 204 28.39 -0.63 6.49
CA ILE A 204 28.48 -1.47 7.69
C ILE A 204 28.96 -2.88 7.34
N VAL A 205 28.47 -3.43 6.24
CA VAL A 205 28.92 -4.75 5.76
C VAL A 205 30.42 -4.68 5.38
N ALA A 206 30.83 -3.66 4.61
CA ALA A 206 32.20 -3.46 4.23
C ALA A 206 33.13 -3.18 5.43
N ALA A 207 32.60 -2.57 6.50
CA ALA A 207 33.36 -2.27 7.71
C ALA A 207 33.81 -3.50 8.50
N GLY A 208 33.42 -4.71 8.15
CA GLY A 208 33.72 -6.00 8.78
C GLY A 208 34.66 -5.97 10.00
N PRO A 209 35.99 -5.75 9.84
CA PRO A 209 36.94 -5.70 10.94
C PRO A 209 36.69 -4.57 11.95
N PHE A 210 36.03 -3.49 11.55
CA PHE A 210 35.73 -2.34 12.41
C PHE A 210 34.34 -2.43 13.06
N GLN A 211 33.46 -3.38 12.69
CA GLN A 211 32.11 -3.53 13.24
C GLN A 211 32.05 -3.56 14.78
N PRO A 212 32.95 -4.29 15.50
CA PRO A 212 32.93 -4.31 16.98
C PRO A 212 33.16 -2.93 17.60
N ARG A 213 33.81 -2.05 16.86
CA ARG A 213 34.18 -0.70 17.28
C ARG A 213 33.26 0.37 16.75
N LEU A 214 32.36 0.01 15.82
CA LEU A 214 31.45 0.93 15.16
C LEU A 214 30.39 1.47 16.14
N ARG A 215 30.30 2.80 16.24
CA ARG A 215 29.29 3.52 17.03
C ARG A 215 28.15 4.02 16.17
N GLY A 216 28.42 4.34 14.92
CA GLY A 216 27.44 4.79 13.96
C GLY A 216 27.99 5.44 12.72
N LEU A 217 27.12 5.84 11.84
CA LEU A 217 27.41 6.55 10.60
C LEU A 217 26.73 7.93 10.64
N VAL A 218 27.41 8.94 10.12
CA VAL A 218 26.92 10.32 10.06
C VAL A 218 26.84 10.75 8.59
N ARG A 219 25.64 11.03 8.09
CA ARG A 219 25.44 11.61 6.75
C ARG A 219 25.86 13.07 6.76
N MET A 220 26.78 13.44 5.90
CA MET A 220 27.35 14.78 5.83
C MET A 220 26.98 15.47 4.52
N GLY A 221 26.19 16.56 4.63
CA GLY A 221 25.77 17.36 3.48
C GLY A 221 25.00 16.56 2.45
N ASP A 222 24.20 15.57 2.89
CA ASP A 222 23.34 14.70 2.08
C ASP A 222 24.05 13.95 0.93
N ARG A 223 25.36 13.73 1.04
CA ARG A 223 26.15 13.15 -0.05
C ARG A 223 27.28 12.20 0.35
N ARG A 224 27.79 12.22 1.58
CA ARG A 224 28.89 11.39 2.03
C ARG A 224 28.65 10.91 3.44
N TRP A 225 29.43 9.91 3.85
CA TRP A 225 29.35 9.34 5.18
C TRP A 225 30.65 9.52 5.96
N ASP A 226 30.52 9.85 7.22
CA ASP A 226 31.56 9.75 8.20
C ASP A 226 31.27 8.55 9.11
N MET A 227 32.21 7.63 9.25
CA MET A 227 32.10 6.50 10.16
C MET A 227 32.68 6.89 11.52
N VAL A 228 31.92 6.68 12.57
CA VAL A 228 32.29 6.97 13.95
C VAL A 228 32.61 5.67 14.67
N LEU A 229 33.83 5.53 15.17
CA LEU A 229 34.29 4.38 15.94
C LEU A 229 34.37 4.72 17.44
N ASP A 230 34.70 3.72 18.24
CA ASP A 230 35.09 3.93 19.64
C ASP A 230 36.32 4.87 19.75
N ARG A 231 36.67 5.30 20.97
CA ARG A 231 37.77 6.23 21.23
C ARG A 231 37.70 7.55 20.45
N ASN A 232 36.48 7.98 20.04
CA ASN A 232 36.24 9.18 19.22
C ASN A 232 36.97 9.18 17.86
N GLN A 233 37.35 8.02 17.36
CA GLN A 233 37.94 7.92 16.03
C GLN A 233 36.90 8.12 14.95
N ARG A 234 37.28 8.83 13.89
CA ARG A 234 36.41 9.07 12.74
C ARG A 234 37.11 8.72 11.44
N ILE A 235 36.37 8.10 10.53
CA ILE A 235 36.77 7.86 9.15
C ILE A 235 35.89 8.71 8.26
N LEU A 236 36.47 9.69 7.58
CA LEU A 236 35.73 10.56 6.65
C LEU A 236 35.80 9.93 5.27
N LEU A 237 34.67 9.44 4.76
CA LEU A 237 34.62 8.75 3.49
C LEU A 237 34.35 9.73 2.33
N PRO A 238 34.85 9.43 1.12
CA PRO A 238 34.51 10.20 -0.08
C PRO A 238 33.06 10.06 -0.45
N ALA A 239 32.51 10.97 -1.27
CA ALA A 239 31.15 10.88 -1.82
C ALA A 239 31.06 9.80 -2.91
N GLU A 240 32.16 9.58 -3.64
CA GLU A 240 32.24 8.57 -4.69
C GLU A 240 33.04 7.36 -4.21
N ALA A 241 32.54 6.16 -4.48
CA ALA A 241 33.18 4.88 -4.12
C ALA A 241 33.61 4.76 -2.63
N PRO A 242 32.73 5.08 -1.66
CA PRO A 242 33.11 5.07 -0.23
C PRO A 242 33.48 3.68 0.27
N VAL A 243 32.88 2.61 -0.24
CA VAL A 243 33.22 1.22 0.09
C VAL A 243 34.66 0.90 -0.31
N GLN A 244 35.08 1.26 -1.52
CA GLN A 244 36.46 1.01 -2.00
C GLN A 244 37.50 1.77 -1.16
N ALA A 245 37.19 3.01 -0.75
CA ALA A 245 38.04 3.77 0.11
C ALA A 245 38.19 3.12 1.52
N LEU A 246 37.09 2.56 2.03
CA LEU A 246 37.08 1.81 3.29
C LEU A 246 37.89 0.52 3.19
N ASP A 247 37.74 -0.25 2.11
CA ASP A 247 38.50 -1.47 1.85
C ASP A 247 40.02 -1.19 1.81
N ALA A 248 40.41 -0.10 1.15
CA ALA A 248 41.80 0.32 1.11
C ALA A 248 42.35 0.68 2.50
N LEU A 249 41.54 1.34 3.35
CA LEU A 249 41.91 1.62 4.74
C LEU A 249 42.03 0.34 5.56
N ILE A 250 41.11 -0.61 5.39
CA ILE A 250 41.16 -1.90 6.09
C ILE A 250 42.45 -2.66 5.73
N ALA A 251 42.79 -2.71 4.44
CA ALA A 251 44.04 -3.33 3.99
C ALA A 251 45.28 -2.64 4.59
N LEU A 252 45.27 -1.31 4.65
CA LEU A 252 46.34 -0.53 5.26
C LEU A 252 46.43 -0.78 6.77
N ASP A 253 45.29 -0.86 7.45
CA ASP A 253 45.24 -1.13 8.88
C ASP A 253 45.75 -2.55 9.21
N GLN A 254 45.38 -3.54 8.43
CA GLN A 254 45.90 -4.91 8.57
C GLN A 254 47.40 -4.99 8.38
N ALA A 255 47.95 -4.20 7.44
CA ALA A 255 49.39 -4.20 7.17
C ALA A 255 50.20 -3.41 8.21
N GLN A 256 49.66 -2.31 8.74
CA GLN A 256 50.45 -1.33 9.52
C GLN A 256 49.84 -0.98 10.89
N GLY A 257 48.67 -1.50 11.25
CA GLY A 257 47.99 -1.21 12.52
C GLY A 257 47.65 0.27 12.69
N VAL A 258 47.23 0.94 11.62
CA VAL A 258 46.97 2.39 11.62
C VAL A 258 45.91 2.77 12.65
N MET A 259 44.81 2.02 12.69
CA MET A 259 43.69 2.31 13.59
C MET A 259 43.92 1.88 15.04
N ALA A 260 45.03 1.18 15.32
CA ALA A 260 45.47 0.89 16.68
C ALA A 260 46.23 2.07 17.33
N ARG A 261 46.72 2.97 16.51
CA ARG A 261 47.48 4.15 16.97
C ARG A 261 46.55 5.25 17.50
N ASP A 262 47.10 6.26 18.17
CA ASP A 262 46.36 7.40 18.70
C ASP A 262 45.98 8.40 17.60
N ILE A 263 45.13 7.94 16.68
CA ILE A 263 44.58 8.71 15.57
C ILE A 263 43.14 9.11 15.91
N LEU A 264 42.81 10.37 15.74
CA LEU A 264 41.42 10.87 15.89
C LEU A 264 40.63 10.83 14.59
N THR A 265 41.31 11.08 13.46
CA THR A 265 40.59 11.14 12.18
C THR A 265 41.44 10.58 11.07
N VAL A 266 40.84 9.73 10.26
CA VAL A 266 41.34 9.30 8.96
C VAL A 266 40.51 9.96 7.89
N ASP A 267 41.07 10.83 7.09
CA ASP A 267 40.39 11.55 6.02
C ASP A 267 40.68 10.89 4.67
N LEU A 268 39.70 10.20 4.14
CA LEU A 268 39.73 9.50 2.85
C LEU A 268 38.96 10.24 1.75
N ARG A 269 38.51 11.48 2.01
CA ARG A 269 37.76 12.27 1.04
C ARG A 269 38.51 12.51 -0.27
N GLN A 270 39.86 12.48 -0.19
CA GLN A 270 40.73 12.45 -1.35
C GLN A 270 41.47 11.09 -1.38
N PRO A 271 40.99 10.11 -2.15
CA PRO A 271 41.56 8.76 -2.13
C PRO A 271 43.04 8.70 -2.50
N SER A 272 43.51 9.61 -3.35
CA SER A 272 44.93 9.72 -3.74
C SER A 272 45.84 10.27 -2.65
N ARG A 273 45.28 10.91 -1.62
CA ARG A 273 46.03 11.57 -0.55
C ARG A 273 45.32 11.45 0.80
N PRO A 274 45.28 10.25 1.40
CA PRO A 274 44.71 10.09 2.73
C PRO A 274 45.47 10.94 3.76
N ALA A 275 44.71 11.61 4.65
CA ALA A 275 45.28 12.42 5.71
C ALA A 275 44.90 11.86 7.08
N LEU A 276 45.87 11.89 8.01
CA LEU A 276 45.71 11.40 9.37
C LEU A 276 45.78 12.58 10.35
N ARG A 277 44.82 12.67 11.28
CA ARG A 277 44.87 13.58 12.41
C ARG A 277 45.24 12.79 13.67
N LEU A 278 46.40 13.06 14.23
CA LEU A 278 46.84 12.45 15.46
C LEU A 278 46.15 13.07 16.68
N ALA A 279 46.03 12.31 17.75
CA ALA A 279 45.62 12.83 19.04
C ALA A 279 46.70 13.83 19.56
N PRO A 280 46.35 14.84 20.38
CA PRO A 280 47.29 15.85 20.86
C PRO A 280 48.52 15.26 21.54
N HIS A 281 48.35 14.21 22.34
CA HIS A 281 49.45 13.52 22.99
C HIS A 281 50.42 12.89 21.97
N ALA A 282 49.89 12.11 21.02
CA ALA A 282 50.71 11.48 19.98
C ALA A 282 51.42 12.50 19.10
N LEU A 283 50.84 13.67 18.84
CA LEU A 283 51.43 14.77 18.12
C LEU A 283 52.62 15.35 18.92
N THR A 284 52.51 15.49 20.25
CA THR A 284 53.57 15.97 21.11
C THR A 284 54.75 15.00 21.14
N GLU A 285 54.47 13.69 21.28
CA GLU A 285 55.51 12.65 21.25
C GLU A 285 56.23 12.59 19.89
N MET A 286 55.47 12.69 18.80
CA MET A 286 56.04 12.71 17.45
C MET A 286 56.95 13.93 17.25
N ARG A 287 56.57 15.12 17.74
CA ARG A 287 57.37 16.34 17.67
C ARG A 287 58.65 16.21 18.52
N ARG A 288 58.57 15.61 19.71
CA ARG A 288 59.75 15.31 20.53
C ARG A 288 60.72 14.35 19.82
N ALA A 289 60.13 13.25 19.28
CA ALA A 289 60.98 12.26 18.58
C ALA A 289 61.60 12.80 17.29
N SER A 290 60.98 13.77 16.61
CA SER A 290 61.50 14.42 15.42
C SER A 290 62.45 15.63 15.72
N GLY A 291 62.71 15.95 16.98
CA GLY A 291 63.59 17.08 17.36
C GLY A 291 63.00 18.48 17.11
N LEU A 292 61.63 18.53 16.80
CA LEU A 292 60.88 19.77 16.50
C LEU A 292 60.36 20.50 17.75
N VAL A 293 60.54 19.93 18.94
CA VAL A 293 60.28 20.58 20.23
C VAL A 293 61.64 20.90 20.87
N THR A 294 62.14 22.07 20.59
CA THR A 294 63.15 22.69 21.45
C THR A 294 62.56 22.90 22.84
N ALA A 295 63.31 22.56 23.87
CA ALA A 295 62.98 22.75 25.28
C ALA A 295 62.71 24.25 25.55
N GLU A 296 61.49 24.71 25.43
CA GLU A 296 61.10 26.06 25.80
C GLU A 296 59.78 25.99 26.58
N SER A 297 59.87 25.53 27.81
CA SER A 297 58.90 25.70 28.89
C SER A 297 59.48 25.20 30.22
N ASP A 298 60.69 25.64 30.62
CA ASP A 298 61.10 25.63 32.02
C ASP A 298 61.70 27.00 32.35
N LEU A 299 60.84 27.99 32.53
CA LEU A 299 61.10 29.23 33.28
C LEU A 299 59.78 29.71 33.92
#